data_cfa875cc0af75b05119152f87f227b27
#
_entry.id   cfa875cc0af75b05119152f87f227b27
#
_cell.length_a   1.000
_cell.length_b   1.000
_cell.length_c   1.000
_cell.angle_alpha   90.00
_cell.angle_beta   90.00
_cell.angle_gamma   90.00
#
_symmetry.space_group_name_H-M   'P 1'
#
loop_
_entity.id
_entity.type
_entity.pdbx_description
1 polymer ?
#
loop_
_entity_poly.entity_id
_entity_poly.type
_entity_poly.pdbx_seq_one_letter_code
_entity_poly.pdbx_strand_id
1 'polypeptide(L)'
;MFYKKFAAVVLSAVVLSAVLVGAVPCSVLGASDVSSVTDGAVEELSIEDDFSDGVDSISAFASALADKTVSEVQDYQEAKAEAEVIAQERLEAEAAAEAARKAEEERKAAEEAARKAEEERLAKRQEIVDFALQFVGNPYVYGGTSLTNGADCSGFVMSVFAQFGYELPRVAAAQCAASEKKDVADIEVGDLVFYGDGGIDHVALYIGDGKIVHASTAATGIKVSDYNYRAPAAVGTFVE
;
A
#
# COMPACT_ATOMS: atom_id res chain seq x y z
N MET A 1 -20.89 -1.87 -6.89
CA MET A 1 -21.59 -0.75 -6.25
C MET A 1 -21.16 -0.63 -4.79
N PHE A 2 -19.83 -0.65 -4.52
CA PHE A 2 -19.24 -0.48 -3.17
C PHE A 2 -17.88 0.18 -3.29
N TYR A 3 -17.84 1.45 -3.73
CA TYR A 3 -16.62 2.27 -3.73
C TYR A 3 -17.01 3.73 -3.52
N LYS A 4 -17.57 4.04 -2.35
CA LYS A 4 -17.74 5.41 -1.86
C LYS A 4 -17.97 5.39 -0.36
N LYS A 5 -16.93 5.23 0.46
CA LYS A 5 -16.92 5.63 1.89
C LYS A 5 -15.51 5.41 2.50
N PHE A 6 -14.48 6.09 2.02
CA PHE A 6 -13.25 6.32 2.78
C PHE A 6 -12.59 7.62 2.29
N ALA A 7 -13.25 8.72 2.50
CA ALA A 7 -12.66 10.04 2.31
C ALA A 7 -13.39 11.05 3.19
N ALA A 8 -13.33 10.91 4.51
CA ALA A 8 -13.75 11.95 5.44
C ALA A 8 -13.40 11.58 6.89
N VAL A 9 -12.14 11.40 7.24
CA VAL A 9 -11.64 11.51 8.62
C VAL A 9 -10.13 11.75 8.58
N VAL A 10 -9.69 12.87 8.09
CA VAL A 10 -8.42 13.51 8.46
C VAL A 10 -8.57 15.00 8.18
N LEU A 11 -9.45 15.65 8.92
CA LEU A 11 -9.47 17.11 8.99
C LEU A 11 -10.08 17.51 10.34
N SER A 12 -9.33 17.31 11.43
CA SER A 12 -9.62 17.97 12.72
C SER A 12 -8.56 17.53 13.75
N ALA A 13 -7.38 18.06 13.72
CA ALA A 13 -6.47 18.13 14.85
C ALA A 13 -5.23 18.98 14.55
N VAL A 14 -5.36 20.21 14.10
CA VAL A 14 -4.31 21.23 14.24
C VAL A 14 -4.98 22.57 14.43
N VAL A 15 -5.59 22.78 15.57
CA VAL A 15 -5.81 24.12 16.15
C VAL A 15 -5.83 23.91 17.65
N LEU A 16 -4.73 24.01 18.30
CA LEU A 16 -4.54 24.57 19.66
C LEU A 16 -3.08 24.39 20.09
N SER A 17 -2.26 25.37 19.85
CA SER A 17 -1.18 25.76 20.78
C SER A 17 -0.79 27.18 20.45
N ALA A 18 -1.61 28.05 20.98
CA ALA A 18 -1.37 29.48 21.01
C ALA A 18 -0.38 29.81 22.12
N VAL A 19 0.42 30.82 21.84
CA VAL A 19 0.86 31.85 22.77
C VAL A 19 1.69 31.38 23.97
N LEU A 20 3.00 31.46 23.81
CA LEU A 20 3.87 31.87 24.90
C LEU A 20 4.75 33.04 24.42
N VAL A 21 4.27 34.24 24.74
CA VAL A 21 5.04 35.47 24.66
C VAL A 21 6.23 35.34 25.60
N GLY A 22 7.40 35.05 25.04
CA GLY A 22 8.66 35.15 25.75
C GLY A 22 9.15 36.58 25.71
N ALA A 23 9.06 37.25 26.83
CA ALA A 23 9.66 38.55 27.05
C ALA A 23 11.16 38.51 26.75
N VAL A 24 11.61 39.29 25.80
CA VAL A 24 13.04 39.56 25.58
C VAL A 24 13.43 40.66 26.55
N PRO A 25 14.43 40.43 27.42
CA PRO A 25 14.90 41.47 28.32
C PRO A 25 15.66 42.54 27.52
N CYS A 26 15.18 43.75 27.69
CA CYS A 26 15.87 44.98 27.26
C CYS A 26 17.13 45.13 28.12
N SER A 27 18.27 44.72 27.63
CA SER A 27 19.56 45.04 28.22
C SER A 27 20.60 45.17 27.14
N VAL A 28 21.33 46.21 27.18
CA VAL A 28 22.54 46.59 26.41
C VAL A 28 22.27 47.64 25.34
N LEU A 29 22.17 48.87 25.78
CA LEU A 29 22.86 49.98 25.16
C LEU A 29 23.50 50.80 26.26
N GLY A 30 24.83 50.67 26.32
CA GLY A 30 25.67 51.35 27.29
C GLY A 30 25.59 52.87 27.13
N ALA A 31 25.33 53.48 28.26
CA ALA A 31 25.59 54.91 28.41
C ALA A 31 27.11 55.12 28.42
N SER A 32 27.61 55.77 27.46
CA SER A 32 28.96 56.38 27.51
C SER A 32 28.90 57.83 27.04
N ASP A 33 29.10 58.69 27.99
CA ASP A 33 29.72 59.98 27.88
C ASP A 33 29.18 61.01 26.89
N VAL A 34 28.32 61.89 27.39
CA VAL A 34 28.31 63.28 26.96
C VAL A 34 28.41 64.16 28.21
N SER A 35 29.61 64.28 28.69
CA SER A 35 29.99 65.37 29.60
C SER A 35 31.19 66.08 28.99
N SER A 36 30.97 67.14 28.33
CA SER A 36 31.84 68.29 28.21
C SER A 36 31.46 69.10 26.97
N VAL A 37 30.64 70.09 27.10
CA VAL A 37 30.75 71.42 26.46
C VAL A 37 29.79 72.36 27.19
N THR A 38 30.25 72.92 28.27
CA THR A 38 29.68 74.16 28.82
C THR A 38 30.89 75.10 28.95
N ASP A 39 31.00 75.97 28.04
CA ASP A 39 31.37 77.37 28.37
C ASP A 39 31.36 78.22 27.07
N GLY A 40 30.63 79.28 27.10
CA GLY A 40 30.82 80.36 26.08
C GLY A 40 29.52 81.02 25.60
N ALA A 41 29.27 82.14 26.18
CA ALA A 41 28.54 83.25 25.59
C ALA A 41 27.01 83.14 25.47
N VAL A 42 26.31 83.57 26.51
CA VAL A 42 24.93 84.01 26.40
C VAL A 42 24.94 85.42 25.80
N GLU A 43 24.67 85.50 24.51
CA GLU A 43 24.25 86.75 23.88
C GLU A 43 22.71 86.76 23.80
N GLU A 44 22.14 87.70 24.54
CA GLU A 44 20.70 87.90 24.67
C GLU A 44 20.14 88.36 23.30
N LEU A 45 19.67 87.37 22.52
CA LEU A 45 18.87 87.66 21.29
C LEU A 45 17.39 87.49 21.65
N SER A 46 16.66 88.62 21.63
CA SER A 46 15.23 88.61 21.68
C SER A 46 14.63 87.93 20.48
N ILE A 47 14.16 86.67 20.65
CA ILE A 47 13.43 85.92 19.65
C ILE A 47 12.00 85.72 20.20
N GLU A 48 11.15 86.58 19.90
CA GLU A 48 9.73 86.49 20.27
C GLU A 48 8.76 86.18 19.14
N ASP A 49 9.13 86.02 17.85
CA ASP A 49 8.14 85.78 16.80
C ASP A 49 8.50 84.68 15.75
N ASP A 50 9.61 83.99 15.85
CA ASP A 50 10.02 82.97 14.82
C ASP A 50 10.16 81.52 15.32
N PHE A 51 9.75 81.19 16.54
CA PHE A 51 9.94 79.90 17.15
C PHE A 51 8.82 78.88 16.86
N SER A 52 7.63 79.40 16.49
CA SER A 52 6.45 78.57 16.24
C SER A 52 6.59 77.78 14.95
N ASP A 53 7.03 78.38 13.86
CA ASP A 53 7.16 77.72 12.56
C ASP A 53 8.28 76.68 12.54
N GLY A 54 9.34 76.91 13.33
CA GLY A 54 10.44 75.95 13.48
C GLY A 54 10.06 74.68 14.25
N VAL A 55 9.24 74.82 15.30
CA VAL A 55 8.79 73.66 16.10
C VAL A 55 7.80 72.80 15.32
N ASP A 56 6.90 73.40 14.57
CA ASP A 56 5.93 72.73 13.70
C ASP A 56 6.65 71.97 12.58
N SER A 57 7.69 72.52 11.98
CA SER A 57 8.50 71.91 10.94
C SER A 57 9.29 70.69 11.47
N ILE A 58 9.86 70.79 12.67
CA ILE A 58 10.56 69.68 13.32
C ILE A 58 9.59 68.57 13.71
N SER A 59 8.42 68.94 14.20
CA SER A 59 7.38 67.97 14.57
C SER A 59 6.86 67.24 13.34
N ALA A 60 6.61 67.93 12.23
CA ALA A 60 6.19 67.31 10.96
C ALA A 60 7.28 66.38 10.41
N PHE A 61 8.56 66.78 10.45
CA PHE A 61 9.66 65.94 10.01
C PHE A 61 9.84 64.68 10.91
N ALA A 62 9.72 64.83 12.20
CA ALA A 62 9.77 63.71 13.15
C ALA A 62 8.62 62.73 12.92
N SER A 63 7.41 63.22 12.66
CA SER A 63 6.24 62.39 12.34
C SER A 63 6.45 61.64 11.01
N ALA A 64 6.91 62.31 9.96
CA ALA A 64 7.18 61.68 8.67
C ALA A 64 8.29 60.62 8.75
N LEU A 65 9.32 60.86 9.59
CA LEU A 65 10.37 59.84 9.83
C LEU A 65 9.83 58.65 10.61
N ALA A 66 8.98 58.88 11.61
CA ALA A 66 8.34 57.80 12.37
C ALA A 66 7.40 56.98 11.47
N ASP A 67 6.60 57.61 10.63
CA ASP A 67 5.71 56.92 9.69
C ASP A 67 6.50 56.06 8.68
N LYS A 68 7.63 56.58 8.20
CA LYS A 68 8.51 55.85 7.28
C LYS A 68 9.13 54.63 7.97
N THR A 69 9.61 54.78 9.19
CA THR A 69 10.19 53.63 9.94
C THR A 69 9.14 52.59 10.29
N VAL A 70 7.92 52.96 10.60
CA VAL A 70 6.81 52.05 10.83
C VAL A 70 6.49 51.25 9.56
N SER A 71 6.40 51.95 8.40
CA SER A 71 6.18 51.27 7.12
C SER A 71 7.27 50.24 6.78
N GLU A 72 8.56 50.63 6.92
CA GLU A 72 9.68 49.73 6.67
C GLU A 72 9.68 48.50 7.59
N VAL A 73 9.26 48.66 8.84
CA VAL A 73 9.11 47.52 9.78
C VAL A 73 7.95 46.62 9.39
N GLN A 74 6.84 47.21 8.94
CA GLN A 74 5.70 46.45 8.45
C GLN A 74 6.05 45.62 7.22
N ASP A 75 6.68 46.25 6.19
CA ASP A 75 7.14 45.54 4.99
C ASP A 75 8.10 44.42 5.30
N TYR A 76 9.00 44.59 6.27
CA TYR A 76 9.90 43.54 6.75
C TYR A 76 9.17 42.36 7.42
N GLN A 77 8.15 42.69 8.26
CA GLN A 77 7.38 41.63 8.92
C GLN A 77 6.53 40.85 7.93
N GLU A 78 5.95 41.48 6.94
CA GLU A 78 5.19 40.83 5.87
C GLU A 78 6.10 39.93 5.04
N ALA A 79 7.25 40.42 4.59
CA ALA A 79 8.23 39.65 3.83
C ALA A 79 8.76 38.42 4.63
N LYS A 80 8.95 38.61 5.95
CA LYS A 80 9.34 37.50 6.85
C LYS A 80 8.23 36.45 6.96
N ALA A 81 6.99 36.85 7.12
CA ALA A 81 5.85 35.96 7.21
C ALA A 81 5.67 35.16 5.90
N GLU A 82 5.79 35.81 4.75
CA GLU A 82 5.77 35.13 3.44
C GLU A 82 6.91 34.12 3.30
N ALA A 83 8.13 34.46 3.73
CA ALA A 83 9.26 33.54 3.68
C ALA A 83 9.06 32.32 4.57
N GLU A 84 8.46 32.48 5.75
CA GLU A 84 8.10 31.37 6.65
C GLU A 84 7.04 30.44 6.04
N VAL A 85 6.01 31.00 5.37
CA VAL A 85 5.00 30.21 4.66
C VAL A 85 5.64 29.42 3.51
N ILE A 86 6.47 30.04 2.68
CA ILE A 86 7.16 29.36 1.58
C ILE A 86 8.08 28.25 2.09
N ALA A 87 8.78 28.49 3.21
CA ALA A 87 9.62 27.46 3.83
C ALA A 87 8.80 26.27 4.35
N GLN A 88 7.64 26.54 4.94
CA GLN A 88 6.74 25.48 5.42
C GLN A 88 6.17 24.67 4.25
N GLU A 89 5.69 25.33 3.20
CA GLU A 89 5.18 24.65 2.00
C GLU A 89 6.24 23.74 1.34
N ARG A 90 7.51 24.18 1.33
CA ARG A 90 8.62 23.35 0.81
C ARG A 90 8.85 22.09 1.65
N LEU A 91 8.84 22.22 2.97
CA LEU A 91 9.00 21.07 3.87
C LEU A 91 7.85 20.07 3.71
N GLU A 92 6.63 20.56 3.59
CA GLU A 92 5.45 19.72 3.35
C GLU A 92 5.52 19.03 1.98
N ALA A 93 5.95 19.73 0.94
CA ALA A 93 6.13 19.17 -0.39
C ALA A 93 7.24 18.10 -0.43
N GLU A 94 8.37 18.31 0.26
CA GLU A 94 9.44 17.32 0.38
C GLU A 94 8.99 16.09 1.15
N ALA A 95 8.28 16.26 2.26
CA ALA A 95 7.72 15.16 3.04
C ALA A 95 6.69 14.35 2.24
N ALA A 96 5.82 15.04 1.48
CA ALA A 96 4.86 14.39 0.60
C ALA A 96 5.55 13.61 -0.54
N ALA A 97 6.60 14.18 -1.14
CA ALA A 97 7.37 13.53 -2.19
C ALA A 97 8.13 12.29 -1.67
N GLU A 98 8.68 12.36 -0.46
CA GLU A 98 9.32 11.21 0.19
C GLU A 98 8.31 10.11 0.51
N ALA A 99 7.15 10.47 1.05
CA ALA A 99 6.07 9.52 1.33
C ALA A 99 5.57 8.85 0.04
N ALA A 100 5.41 9.61 -1.04
CA ALA A 100 5.02 9.08 -2.35
C ALA A 100 6.05 8.09 -2.92
N ARG A 101 7.35 8.38 -2.77
CA ARG A 101 8.42 7.47 -3.21
C ARG A 101 8.39 6.16 -2.41
N LYS A 102 8.25 6.24 -1.08
CA LYS A 102 8.16 5.04 -0.23
C LYS A 102 6.95 4.19 -0.58
N ALA A 103 5.78 4.81 -0.77
CA ALA A 103 4.57 4.11 -1.17
C ALA A 103 4.71 3.43 -2.56
N GLU A 104 5.40 4.06 -3.49
CA GLU A 104 5.67 3.49 -4.81
C GLU A 104 6.65 2.30 -4.73
N GLU A 105 7.70 2.39 -3.90
CA GLU A 105 8.63 1.28 -3.66
C GLU A 105 7.93 0.09 -3.00
N GLU A 106 7.10 0.33 -1.97
CA GLU A 106 6.30 -0.72 -1.32
C GLU A 106 5.33 -1.38 -2.29
N ARG A 107 4.67 -0.59 -3.14
CA ARG A 107 3.76 -1.12 -4.18
C ARG A 107 4.50 -2.02 -5.17
N LYS A 108 5.68 -1.60 -5.65
CA LYS A 108 6.50 -2.40 -6.56
C LYS A 108 7.01 -3.68 -5.90
N ALA A 109 7.44 -3.61 -4.65
CA ALA A 109 7.88 -4.78 -3.90
C ALA A 109 6.73 -5.78 -3.68
N ALA A 110 5.53 -5.30 -3.36
CA ALA A 110 4.34 -6.12 -3.21
C ALA A 110 3.93 -6.79 -4.55
N GLU A 111 3.98 -6.04 -5.66
CA GLU A 111 3.68 -6.58 -6.98
C GLU A 111 4.69 -7.64 -7.42
N GLU A 112 5.99 -7.42 -7.16
CA GLU A 112 7.02 -8.41 -7.45
C GLU A 112 6.86 -9.67 -6.59
N ALA A 113 6.55 -9.52 -5.30
CA ALA A 113 6.29 -10.64 -4.40
C ALA A 113 5.06 -11.44 -4.85
N ALA A 114 3.97 -10.78 -5.24
CA ALA A 114 2.77 -11.43 -5.76
C ALA A 114 3.07 -12.20 -7.06
N ARG A 115 3.86 -11.62 -7.96
CA ARG A 115 4.26 -12.31 -9.20
C ARG A 115 5.11 -13.55 -8.93
N LYS A 116 6.06 -13.48 -7.99
CA LYS A 116 6.86 -14.65 -7.60
C LYS A 116 6.01 -15.75 -6.97
N ALA A 117 5.09 -15.38 -6.08
CA ALA A 117 4.18 -16.34 -5.46
C ALA A 117 3.31 -17.04 -6.52
N GLU A 118 2.82 -16.31 -7.51
CA GLU A 118 2.06 -16.87 -8.61
C GLU A 118 2.90 -17.81 -9.49
N GLU A 119 4.14 -17.44 -9.82
CA GLU A 119 5.07 -18.33 -10.55
C GLU A 119 5.34 -19.62 -9.78
N GLU A 120 5.57 -19.54 -8.46
CA GLU A 120 5.78 -20.70 -7.60
C GLU A 120 4.52 -21.58 -7.53
N ARG A 121 3.34 -20.98 -7.43
CA ARG A 121 2.05 -21.67 -7.45
C ARG A 121 1.86 -22.46 -8.75
N LEU A 122 2.09 -21.81 -9.89
CA LEU A 122 1.96 -22.45 -11.20
C LEU A 122 2.99 -23.56 -11.40
N ALA A 123 4.23 -23.36 -10.98
CA ALA A 123 5.27 -24.39 -11.02
C ALA A 123 4.89 -25.61 -10.19
N LYS A 124 4.36 -25.39 -8.97
CA LYS A 124 3.90 -26.46 -8.10
C LYS A 124 2.76 -27.28 -8.71
N ARG A 125 1.81 -26.60 -9.34
CA ARG A 125 0.69 -27.22 -10.07
C ARG A 125 1.19 -28.10 -11.22
N GLN A 126 2.16 -27.60 -11.98
CA GLN A 126 2.78 -28.37 -13.07
C GLN A 126 3.56 -29.59 -12.55
N GLU A 127 4.32 -29.44 -11.45
CA GLU A 127 5.02 -30.57 -10.82
C GLU A 127 4.07 -31.69 -10.40
N ILE A 128 2.90 -31.34 -9.83
CA ILE A 128 1.87 -32.33 -9.46
C ILE A 128 1.38 -33.10 -10.71
N VAL A 129 1.11 -32.39 -11.79
CA VAL A 129 0.66 -32.99 -13.06
C VAL A 129 1.73 -33.89 -13.65
N ASP A 130 2.98 -33.40 -13.74
CA ASP A 130 4.11 -34.17 -14.30
C ASP A 130 4.37 -35.46 -13.49
N PHE A 131 4.23 -35.37 -12.17
CA PHE A 131 4.31 -36.56 -11.31
C PHE A 131 3.15 -37.51 -11.56
N ALA A 132 1.92 -37.03 -11.65
CA ALA A 132 0.74 -37.86 -11.91
C ALA A 132 0.83 -38.61 -13.26
N LEU A 133 1.35 -37.98 -14.29
CA LEU A 133 1.48 -38.53 -15.65
C LEU A 133 2.45 -39.73 -15.71
N GLN A 134 3.40 -39.87 -14.76
CA GLN A 134 4.33 -41.00 -14.69
C GLN A 134 3.62 -42.33 -14.43
N PHE A 135 2.41 -42.31 -13.92
CA PHE A 135 1.64 -43.51 -13.55
C PHE A 135 0.61 -43.92 -14.60
N VAL A 136 0.55 -43.22 -15.74
CA VAL A 136 -0.31 -43.61 -16.85
C VAL A 136 0.05 -45.05 -17.33
N GLY A 137 -0.97 -45.89 -17.46
CA GLY A 137 -0.81 -47.31 -17.78
C GLY A 137 -0.83 -48.22 -16.58
N ASN A 138 -0.69 -47.73 -15.35
CA ASN A 138 -0.78 -48.56 -14.16
C ASN A 138 -2.24 -49.00 -13.87
N PRO A 139 -2.44 -50.10 -13.14
CA PRO A 139 -3.75 -50.71 -12.97
C PRO A 139 -4.69 -49.88 -12.12
N TYR A 140 -6.00 -50.02 -12.40
CA TYR A 140 -7.06 -49.57 -11.49
C TYR A 140 -7.40 -50.67 -10.51
N VAL A 141 -7.45 -50.38 -9.22
CA VAL A 141 -7.95 -51.29 -8.18
C VAL A 141 -8.95 -50.53 -7.29
N TYR A 142 -10.19 -51.01 -7.22
CA TYR A 142 -11.21 -50.42 -6.37
C TYR A 142 -10.77 -50.43 -4.89
N GLY A 143 -10.84 -49.29 -4.20
CA GLY A 143 -10.32 -49.12 -2.85
C GLY A 143 -8.80 -49.00 -2.74
N GLY A 144 -8.06 -49.14 -3.84
CA GLY A 144 -6.60 -49.03 -3.88
C GLY A 144 -6.10 -47.58 -3.80
N THR A 145 -4.86 -47.45 -3.30
CA THR A 145 -4.15 -46.17 -3.18
C THR A 145 -2.72 -46.23 -3.71
N SER A 146 -2.30 -47.39 -4.21
CA SER A 146 -0.94 -47.57 -4.73
C SER A 146 -0.84 -47.02 -6.15
N LEU A 147 0.03 -46.04 -6.37
CA LEU A 147 0.26 -45.46 -7.68
C LEU A 147 0.79 -46.45 -8.72
N THR A 148 1.49 -47.52 -8.27
CA THR A 148 2.10 -48.53 -9.13
C THR A 148 1.33 -49.85 -9.16
N ASN A 149 0.76 -50.30 -8.01
CA ASN A 149 0.12 -51.61 -7.89
C ASN A 149 -1.41 -51.53 -8.03
N GLY A 150 -1.97 -50.34 -8.12
CA GLY A 150 -3.38 -50.09 -8.36
C GLY A 150 -4.02 -49.10 -7.38
N ALA A 151 -4.69 -48.14 -7.95
CA ALA A 151 -5.47 -47.13 -7.25
C ALA A 151 -6.85 -46.99 -7.88
N ASP A 152 -7.85 -46.59 -7.10
CA ASP A 152 -9.10 -46.05 -7.65
C ASP A 152 -8.95 -44.54 -7.91
N CYS A 153 -9.99 -43.91 -8.43
CA CYS A 153 -9.96 -42.50 -8.85
C CYS A 153 -9.50 -41.56 -7.74
N SER A 154 -10.14 -41.62 -6.58
CA SER A 154 -9.83 -40.78 -5.43
C SER A 154 -8.55 -41.19 -4.70
N GLY A 155 -8.22 -42.50 -4.68
CA GLY A 155 -6.96 -43.00 -4.15
C GLY A 155 -5.76 -42.57 -4.99
N PHE A 156 -5.89 -42.53 -6.31
CA PHE A 156 -4.88 -42.00 -7.21
C PHE A 156 -4.59 -40.53 -6.92
N VAL A 157 -5.63 -39.67 -6.95
CA VAL A 157 -5.47 -38.24 -6.68
C VAL A 157 -4.92 -37.99 -5.28
N MET A 158 -5.47 -38.66 -4.26
CA MET A 158 -4.98 -38.55 -2.89
C MET A 158 -3.47 -38.89 -2.78
N SER A 159 -3.02 -39.98 -3.43
CA SER A 159 -1.62 -40.42 -3.34
C SER A 159 -0.68 -39.53 -4.14
N VAL A 160 -1.12 -38.94 -5.24
CA VAL A 160 -0.37 -37.93 -6.00
C VAL A 160 -0.18 -36.66 -5.15
N PHE A 161 -1.22 -36.13 -4.60
CA PHE A 161 -1.17 -34.89 -3.80
C PHE A 161 -0.37 -35.06 -2.49
N ALA A 162 -0.42 -36.24 -1.89
CA ALA A 162 0.35 -36.55 -0.69
C ALA A 162 1.88 -36.42 -0.88
N GLN A 163 2.40 -36.62 -2.11
CA GLN A 163 3.83 -36.43 -2.42
C GLN A 163 4.27 -34.99 -2.31
N PHE A 164 3.29 -34.06 -2.41
CA PHE A 164 3.51 -32.62 -2.35
C PHE A 164 3.04 -32.00 -1.02
N GLY A 165 2.70 -32.86 -0.04
CA GLY A 165 2.31 -32.43 1.31
C GLY A 165 0.84 -32.05 1.46
N TYR A 166 0.00 -32.33 0.47
CA TYR A 166 -1.45 -32.11 0.57
C TYR A 166 -2.19 -33.34 1.06
N GLU A 167 -2.95 -33.21 2.11
CA GLU A 167 -3.76 -34.30 2.67
C GLU A 167 -5.20 -34.22 2.13
N LEU A 168 -5.55 -35.13 1.23
CA LEU A 168 -6.88 -35.21 0.67
C LEU A 168 -7.71 -36.31 1.33
N PRO A 169 -9.04 -36.11 1.50
CA PRO A 169 -9.94 -37.20 1.96
C PRO A 169 -9.88 -38.41 1.03
N ARG A 170 -10.24 -39.58 1.57
CA ARG A 170 -10.14 -40.86 0.83
C ARG A 170 -11.10 -40.96 -0.37
N VAL A 171 -12.32 -40.45 -0.26
CA VAL A 171 -13.37 -40.61 -1.26
C VAL A 171 -13.65 -39.35 -2.06
N ALA A 172 -13.99 -39.52 -3.35
CA ALA A 172 -14.20 -38.39 -4.27
C ALA A 172 -15.21 -37.35 -3.79
N ALA A 173 -16.32 -37.77 -3.19
CA ALA A 173 -17.32 -36.85 -2.67
C ALA A 173 -16.78 -35.98 -1.51
N ALA A 174 -15.96 -36.58 -0.63
CA ALA A 174 -15.32 -35.85 0.46
C ALA A 174 -14.20 -34.94 -0.04
N GLN A 175 -13.44 -35.36 -1.07
CA GLN A 175 -12.45 -34.48 -1.75
C GLN A 175 -13.15 -33.28 -2.39
N CYS A 176 -14.27 -33.53 -3.08
CA CYS A 176 -15.07 -32.44 -3.63
C CYS A 176 -15.55 -31.50 -2.51
N ALA A 177 -16.07 -32.02 -1.40
CA ALA A 177 -16.54 -31.17 -0.30
C ALA A 177 -15.43 -30.34 0.36
N ALA A 178 -14.21 -30.89 0.43
CA ALA A 178 -13.05 -30.26 1.07
C ALA A 178 -12.28 -29.28 0.16
N SER A 179 -12.44 -29.39 -1.16
CA SER A 179 -11.76 -28.50 -2.11
C SER A 179 -12.32 -27.10 -2.13
N GLU A 180 -11.49 -26.09 -2.39
CA GLU A 180 -11.94 -24.77 -2.77
C GLU A 180 -12.61 -24.85 -4.14
N LYS A 181 -13.85 -24.35 -4.24
CA LYS A 181 -14.65 -24.45 -5.46
C LYS A 181 -14.29 -23.39 -6.48
N LYS A 182 -14.23 -23.79 -7.74
CA LYS A 182 -13.97 -22.94 -8.90
C LYS A 182 -15.07 -23.11 -9.94
N ASP A 183 -15.28 -22.08 -10.73
CA ASP A 183 -16.10 -22.21 -11.94
C ASP A 183 -15.38 -23.08 -12.96
N VAL A 184 -16.13 -23.86 -13.75
CA VAL A 184 -15.53 -24.70 -14.81
C VAL A 184 -14.80 -23.86 -15.85
N ALA A 185 -15.22 -22.62 -16.06
CA ALA A 185 -14.57 -21.70 -16.98
C ALA A 185 -13.17 -21.23 -16.50
N ASP A 186 -12.92 -21.29 -15.18
CA ASP A 186 -11.68 -20.86 -14.55
C ASP A 186 -10.75 -22.04 -14.17
N ILE A 187 -10.96 -23.19 -14.82
CA ILE A 187 -10.17 -24.39 -14.55
C ILE A 187 -8.70 -24.20 -14.93
N GLU A 188 -7.82 -24.54 -14.02
CA GLU A 188 -6.36 -24.46 -14.21
C GLU A 188 -5.70 -25.82 -14.08
N VAL A 189 -4.52 -25.96 -14.65
CA VAL A 189 -3.65 -27.14 -14.45
C VAL A 189 -3.50 -27.42 -12.95
N GLY A 190 -3.65 -28.70 -12.54
CA GLY A 190 -3.58 -29.09 -11.15
C GLY A 190 -4.91 -29.00 -10.37
N ASP A 191 -5.99 -28.53 -10.99
CA ASP A 191 -7.33 -28.57 -10.39
C ASP A 191 -7.93 -29.98 -10.50
N LEU A 192 -8.87 -30.26 -9.61
CA LEU A 192 -9.62 -31.50 -9.60
C LEU A 192 -10.99 -31.31 -10.29
N VAL A 193 -11.30 -32.21 -11.22
CA VAL A 193 -12.60 -32.28 -11.88
C VAL A 193 -13.39 -33.43 -11.24
N PHE A 194 -14.55 -33.12 -10.76
CA PHE A 194 -15.47 -34.05 -10.11
C PHE A 194 -16.66 -34.36 -11.01
N TYR A 195 -17.02 -35.63 -11.07
CA TYR A 195 -18.12 -36.11 -11.89
C TYR A 195 -19.15 -36.87 -11.04
N GLY A 196 -20.40 -36.88 -11.50
CA GLY A 196 -21.48 -37.61 -10.86
C GLY A 196 -22.86 -37.05 -11.29
N ASP A 197 -23.86 -37.91 -11.24
CA ASP A 197 -25.25 -37.56 -11.50
C ASP A 197 -26.06 -37.85 -10.21
N GLY A 198 -26.43 -36.78 -9.51
CA GLY A 198 -27.07 -36.87 -8.19
C GLY A 198 -26.13 -37.06 -6.99
N GLY A 199 -24.82 -37.19 -7.24
CA GLY A 199 -23.74 -37.26 -6.24
C GLY A 199 -22.41 -37.51 -6.88
N ILE A 200 -21.30 -37.12 -6.23
CA ILE A 200 -19.95 -37.26 -6.79
C ILE A 200 -19.53 -38.74 -6.69
N ASP A 201 -19.24 -39.36 -7.83
CA ASP A 201 -18.80 -40.75 -7.96
C ASP A 201 -17.38 -40.92 -8.52
N HIS A 202 -16.82 -39.86 -9.10
CA HIS A 202 -15.50 -39.90 -9.74
C HIS A 202 -14.76 -38.57 -9.59
N VAL A 203 -13.44 -38.64 -9.64
CA VAL A 203 -12.52 -37.49 -9.62
C VAL A 203 -11.36 -37.72 -10.57
N ALA A 204 -10.88 -36.64 -11.17
CA ALA A 204 -9.73 -36.62 -12.05
C ALA A 204 -8.89 -35.36 -11.81
N LEU A 205 -7.61 -35.41 -12.17
CA LEU A 205 -6.71 -34.28 -12.15
C LEU A 205 -6.67 -33.62 -13.53
N TYR A 206 -6.95 -32.31 -13.59
CA TYR A 206 -6.86 -31.54 -14.83
C TYR A 206 -5.40 -31.25 -15.18
N ILE A 207 -4.99 -31.56 -16.40
CA ILE A 207 -3.61 -31.46 -16.89
C ILE A 207 -3.40 -30.38 -17.96
N GLY A 208 -4.42 -29.56 -18.21
CA GLY A 208 -4.38 -28.55 -19.27
C GLY A 208 -4.97 -29.06 -20.60
N ASP A 209 -5.13 -28.17 -21.55
CA ASP A 209 -5.58 -28.44 -22.92
C ASP A 209 -6.87 -29.27 -23.02
N GLY A 210 -7.78 -29.11 -22.07
CA GLY A 210 -9.02 -29.85 -22.00
C GLY A 210 -8.86 -31.33 -21.65
N LYS A 211 -7.74 -31.72 -21.02
CA LYS A 211 -7.39 -33.09 -20.66
C LYS A 211 -7.35 -33.28 -19.16
N ILE A 212 -7.58 -34.52 -18.76
CA ILE A 212 -7.45 -35.01 -17.39
C ILE A 212 -6.62 -36.28 -17.34
N VAL A 213 -5.97 -36.53 -16.21
CA VAL A 213 -5.44 -37.84 -15.86
C VAL A 213 -6.24 -38.42 -14.70
N HIS A 214 -6.63 -39.68 -14.80
CA HIS A 214 -7.44 -40.39 -13.79
C HIS A 214 -7.26 -41.90 -13.79
N ALA A 215 -7.45 -42.53 -12.65
CA ALA A 215 -7.67 -43.96 -12.57
C ALA A 215 -9.13 -44.23 -12.97
N SER A 216 -9.31 -44.77 -14.20
CA SER A 216 -10.62 -44.80 -14.88
C SER A 216 -11.44 -46.05 -14.51
N THR A 217 -11.01 -47.24 -14.99
CA THR A 217 -11.67 -48.53 -14.77
C THR A 217 -10.66 -49.64 -14.66
N ALA A 218 -11.08 -50.84 -14.15
CA ALA A 218 -10.22 -52.02 -14.11
C ALA A 218 -9.72 -52.44 -15.49
N ALA A 219 -10.45 -52.15 -16.54
CA ALA A 219 -10.08 -52.48 -17.94
C ALA A 219 -9.04 -51.51 -18.53
N THR A 220 -9.01 -50.27 -18.07
CA THR A 220 -8.20 -49.19 -18.70
C THR A 220 -7.09 -48.66 -17.80
N GLY A 221 -7.16 -48.88 -16.50
CA GLY A 221 -6.18 -48.36 -15.54
C GLY A 221 -6.18 -46.86 -15.44
N ILE A 222 -5.01 -46.31 -15.13
CA ILE A 222 -4.72 -44.89 -15.10
C ILE A 222 -4.46 -44.40 -16.55
N LYS A 223 -5.19 -43.38 -16.99
CA LYS A 223 -5.10 -42.89 -18.36
C LYS A 223 -5.39 -41.39 -18.47
N VAL A 224 -5.07 -40.82 -19.61
CA VAL A 224 -5.49 -39.49 -20.03
C VAL A 224 -6.82 -39.59 -20.80
N SER A 225 -7.71 -38.62 -20.56
CA SER A 225 -9.01 -38.49 -21.26
C SER A 225 -9.34 -37.02 -21.47
N ASP A 226 -10.34 -36.74 -22.31
CA ASP A 226 -10.92 -35.39 -22.37
C ASP A 226 -11.66 -35.08 -21.05
N TYR A 227 -11.53 -33.87 -20.52
CA TYR A 227 -12.18 -33.52 -19.26
C TYR A 227 -13.71 -33.53 -19.37
N ASN A 228 -14.23 -33.31 -20.55
CA ASN A 228 -15.66 -33.30 -20.86
C ASN A 228 -16.23 -34.65 -21.36
N TYR A 229 -15.45 -35.76 -21.21
CA TYR A 229 -15.98 -37.11 -21.57
C TYR A 229 -17.24 -37.48 -20.79
N ARG A 230 -17.45 -36.87 -19.64
CA ARG A 230 -18.69 -36.72 -18.85
C ARG A 230 -18.84 -35.24 -18.52
N ALA A 231 -20.05 -34.77 -18.31
CA ALA A 231 -20.29 -33.41 -17.83
C ALA A 231 -19.67 -33.25 -16.43
N PRO A 232 -18.73 -32.31 -16.20
CA PRO A 232 -18.23 -32.00 -14.88
C PRO A 232 -19.38 -31.57 -13.95
N ALA A 233 -19.45 -32.17 -12.77
CA ALA A 233 -20.39 -31.77 -11.73
C ALA A 233 -19.83 -30.63 -10.86
N ALA A 234 -18.50 -30.60 -10.68
CA ALA A 234 -17.80 -29.54 -9.97
C ALA A 234 -16.32 -29.50 -10.37
N VAL A 235 -15.70 -28.35 -10.15
CA VAL A 235 -14.24 -28.16 -10.17
C VAL A 235 -13.80 -27.59 -8.82
N GLY A 236 -12.62 -27.97 -8.37
CA GLY A 236 -12.05 -27.44 -7.15
C GLY A 236 -10.55 -27.63 -7.05
N THR A 237 -9.91 -26.87 -6.16
CA THR A 237 -8.47 -26.90 -5.96
C THR A 237 -8.09 -27.22 -4.51
N PHE A 238 -6.87 -27.71 -4.31
CA PHE A 238 -6.15 -27.83 -3.03
C PHE A 238 -4.82 -27.09 -3.07
N VAL A 239 -4.47 -26.52 -4.23
CA VAL A 239 -3.20 -25.80 -4.41
C VAL A 239 -3.49 -24.30 -4.44
N GLU A 240 -3.09 -23.62 -3.37
CA GLU A 240 -3.16 -22.16 -3.21
C GLU A 240 -1.96 -21.49 -3.90
#